data_51672038a7e2dc82c9ccf4cdd6b8db94
#
_entry.id   51672038a7e2dc82c9ccf4cdd6b8db94
#
_cell.length_a   1.000
_cell.length_b   1.000
_cell.length_c   1.000
_cell.angle_alpha   90.00
_cell.angle_beta   90.00
_cell.angle_gamma   90.00
#
_symmetry.space_group_name_H-M   'P 1'
#
loop_
_entity.id
_entity.type
_entity.pdbx_description
1 polymer ?
#
loop_
_entity_poly.entity_id
_entity_poly.type
_entity_poly.pdbx_seq_one_letter_code
_entity_poly.pdbx_strand_id
1 'polypeptide(L)'
;MMGSGLSAARDKLNDKRTTSAYRFSFPGAPVEELLLDTVGDALTQLEDAWTPTQLEYYSKTRAAKRGNAEVAKKLGVSARSLYKVLHAGRADVHRRQLQAIRSALAQFDERYFG
;
A
#
# COMPACT_ATOMS: atom_id res chain seq x y z
N MET A 1 8.41 23.79 7.52
CA MET A 1 9.62 23.51 6.80
C MET A 1 9.48 22.42 5.78
N MET A 2 8.63 22.72 4.82
CA MET A 2 8.36 21.76 3.74
C MET A 2 9.58 21.49 2.86
N GLY A 3 10.52 22.44 2.74
CA GLY A 3 11.71 22.26 1.90
C GLY A 3 12.64 21.14 2.34
N SER A 4 12.91 21.00 3.64
CA SER A 4 13.79 19.94 4.12
C SER A 4 13.17 18.55 3.99
N GLY A 5 11.86 18.43 4.20
CA GLY A 5 11.15 17.18 4.02
C GLY A 5 11.12 16.74 2.56
N LEU A 6 10.88 17.68 1.64
CA LEU A 6 10.90 17.40 0.21
C LEU A 6 12.28 17.01 -0.27
N SER A 7 13.33 17.67 0.21
CA SER A 7 14.71 17.35 -0.15
C SER A 7 15.10 15.95 0.31
N ALA A 8 14.77 15.57 1.55
CA ALA A 8 15.05 14.25 2.08
C ALA A 8 14.31 13.16 1.32
N ALA A 9 13.04 13.40 0.96
CA ALA A 9 12.26 12.45 0.16
C ALA A 9 12.87 12.27 -1.23
N ARG A 10 13.34 13.36 -1.86
CA ARG A 10 14.00 13.31 -3.16
C ARG A 10 15.29 12.48 -3.09
N ASP A 11 16.08 12.67 -2.06
CA ASP A 11 17.34 11.93 -1.87
C ASP A 11 17.06 10.43 -1.72
N LYS A 12 16.01 10.05 -0.99
CA LYS A 12 15.60 8.65 -0.86
C LYS A 12 15.14 8.05 -2.19
N LEU A 13 14.39 8.80 -2.98
CA LEU A 13 13.93 8.35 -4.29
C LEU A 13 15.09 8.12 -5.27
N ASN A 14 16.18 8.85 -5.11
CA ASN A 14 17.37 8.73 -5.95
C ASN A 14 18.33 7.66 -5.44
N ASP A 15 18.09 7.05 -4.29
CA ASP A 15 18.94 6.00 -3.74
C ASP A 15 18.75 4.71 -4.52
N LYS A 16 19.76 4.36 -5.32
CA LYS A 16 19.75 3.17 -6.18
C LYS A 16 19.75 1.84 -5.42
N ARG A 17 20.09 1.86 -4.13
CA ARG A 17 20.10 0.66 -3.29
C ARG A 17 18.72 0.25 -2.82
N THR A 18 17.74 1.13 -2.98
CA THR A 18 16.40 0.90 -2.52
C THR A 18 15.45 0.69 -3.69
N THR A 19 14.72 -0.42 -3.69
CA THR A 19 13.78 -0.79 -4.75
C THR A 19 12.31 -0.57 -4.37
N SER A 20 12.04 -0.11 -3.15
CA SER A 20 10.68 0.11 -2.67
C SER A 20 9.97 1.21 -3.45
N ALA A 21 8.69 0.98 -3.77
CA ALA A 21 7.82 1.97 -4.40
C ALA A 21 7.32 3.03 -3.40
N TYR A 22 7.45 2.78 -2.10
CA TYR A 22 6.95 3.66 -1.04
C TYR A 22 8.11 4.29 -0.31
N ARG A 23 8.11 5.61 -0.23
CA ARG A 23 9.16 6.39 0.44
C ARG A 23 8.51 7.41 1.37
N PHE A 24 9.02 7.47 2.58
CA PHE A 24 8.53 8.40 3.59
C PHE A 24 9.69 9.22 4.13
N SER A 25 9.42 10.49 4.44
CA SER A 25 10.41 11.37 5.02
C SER A 25 9.77 12.22 6.12
N PHE A 26 10.20 11.96 7.36
CA PHE A 26 9.74 12.66 8.56
C PHE A 26 10.95 13.12 9.36
N PRO A 27 11.56 14.27 9.02
CA PRO A 27 12.83 14.69 9.64
C PRO A 27 12.82 14.79 11.16
N GLY A 28 11.65 15.04 11.75
CA GLY A 28 11.50 15.10 13.22
C GLY A 28 11.06 13.80 13.86
N ALA A 29 10.91 12.71 13.10
CA ALA A 29 10.34 11.46 13.60
C ALA A 29 11.03 10.25 12.93
N PRO A 30 12.31 9.98 13.26
CA PRO A 30 13.07 8.93 12.56
C PRO A 30 12.56 7.51 12.82
N VAL A 31 11.96 7.24 13.97
CA VAL A 31 11.40 5.92 14.28
C VAL A 31 10.17 5.65 13.41
N GLU A 32 9.28 6.63 13.31
CA GLU A 32 8.07 6.54 12.50
C GLU A 32 8.41 6.43 11.02
N GLU A 33 9.43 7.16 10.56
CA GLU A 33 9.92 7.05 9.19
C GLU A 33 10.41 5.64 8.89
N LEU A 34 11.20 5.06 9.80
CA LEU A 34 11.72 3.71 9.64
C LEU A 34 10.58 2.68 9.60
N LEU A 35 9.61 2.81 10.48
CA LEU A 35 8.46 1.90 10.52
C LEU A 35 7.65 1.97 9.22
N LEU A 36 7.36 3.17 8.73
CA LEU A 36 6.60 3.35 7.50
C LEU A 36 7.39 2.86 6.29
N ASP A 37 8.69 3.12 6.22
CA ASP A 37 9.53 2.59 5.15
C ASP A 37 9.53 1.06 5.16
N THR A 38 9.58 0.44 6.33
CA THR A 38 9.56 -1.02 6.46
C THR A 38 8.25 -1.60 5.96
N VAL A 39 7.12 -0.98 6.31
CA VAL A 39 5.81 -1.41 5.81
C VAL A 39 5.73 -1.20 4.29
N GLY A 40 6.26 -0.08 3.80
CA GLY A 40 6.31 0.21 2.37
C GLY A 40 7.14 -0.82 1.59
N ASP A 41 8.25 -1.26 2.15
CA ASP A 41 9.08 -2.33 1.54
C ASP A 41 8.29 -3.65 1.47
N ALA A 42 7.58 -4.00 2.54
CA ALA A 42 6.75 -5.21 2.55
C ALA A 42 5.63 -5.13 1.51
N LEU A 43 4.99 -3.96 1.38
CA LEU A 43 3.97 -3.75 0.35
C LEU A 43 4.55 -3.89 -1.06
N THR A 44 5.72 -3.34 -1.29
CA THR A 44 6.39 -3.43 -2.60
C THR A 44 6.67 -4.89 -2.95
N GLN A 45 7.22 -5.67 -2.03
CA GLN A 45 7.49 -7.09 -2.24
C GLN A 45 6.20 -7.86 -2.55
N LEU A 46 5.12 -7.56 -1.85
CA LEU A 46 3.84 -8.20 -2.06
C LEU A 46 3.27 -7.86 -3.45
N GLU A 47 3.32 -6.59 -3.83
CA GLU A 47 2.83 -6.12 -5.13
C GLU A 47 3.65 -6.70 -6.29
N ASP A 48 4.96 -6.75 -6.14
CA ASP A 48 5.86 -7.29 -7.17
C ASP A 48 5.65 -8.80 -7.38
N ALA A 49 5.18 -9.49 -6.35
CA ALA A 49 4.90 -10.93 -6.44
C ALA A 49 3.54 -11.24 -7.07
N TRP A 50 2.67 -10.25 -7.27
CA TRP A 50 1.35 -10.48 -7.83
C TRP A 50 1.41 -10.86 -9.30
N THR A 51 0.60 -11.87 -9.66
CA THR A 51 0.32 -12.17 -11.07
C THR A 51 -0.61 -11.10 -11.66
N PRO A 52 -0.68 -10.95 -13.00
CA PRO A 52 -1.65 -10.04 -13.61
C PRO A 52 -3.10 -10.33 -13.19
N THR A 53 -3.46 -11.60 -13.02
CA THR A 53 -4.80 -11.99 -12.57
C THR A 53 -5.07 -11.53 -11.13
N GLN A 54 -4.11 -11.71 -10.23
CA GLN A 54 -4.23 -11.27 -8.84
C GLN A 54 -4.38 -9.75 -8.77
N LEU A 55 -3.60 -9.02 -9.54
CA LEU A 55 -3.67 -7.56 -9.60
C LEU A 55 -5.03 -7.09 -10.12
N GLU A 56 -5.52 -7.70 -11.20
CA GLU A 56 -6.83 -7.37 -11.77
C GLU A 56 -7.96 -7.59 -10.78
N TYR A 57 -7.99 -8.76 -10.14
CA TYR A 57 -9.04 -9.11 -9.19
C TYR A 57 -9.00 -8.21 -7.96
N TYR A 58 -7.82 -7.95 -7.45
CA TYR A 58 -7.66 -7.06 -6.30
C TYR A 58 -8.10 -5.63 -6.62
N SER A 59 -7.68 -5.11 -7.77
CA SER A 59 -8.05 -3.75 -8.19
C SER A 59 -9.57 -3.60 -8.34
N LYS A 60 -10.23 -4.60 -8.91
CA LYS A 60 -11.69 -4.58 -9.06
C LYS A 60 -12.42 -4.69 -7.74
N THR A 61 -11.93 -5.50 -6.79
CA THR A 61 -12.54 -5.58 -5.46
C THR A 61 -12.38 -4.28 -4.68
N ARG A 62 -11.25 -3.61 -4.82
CA ARG A 62 -11.03 -2.31 -4.16
C ARG A 62 -11.92 -1.21 -4.72
N ALA A 63 -12.15 -1.20 -6.02
CA ALA A 63 -12.99 -0.20 -6.67
C ALA A 63 -14.47 -0.45 -6.47
N ALA A 64 -14.87 -1.67 -6.12
CA ALA A 64 -16.28 -2.03 -5.97
C ALA A 64 -16.90 -1.40 -4.73
N LYS A 65 -18.08 -0.82 -4.91
CA LYS A 65 -18.91 -0.31 -3.80
C LYS A 65 -19.74 -1.42 -3.17
N ARG A 66 -19.90 -2.54 -3.85
CA ARG A 66 -20.67 -3.69 -3.41
C ARG A 66 -19.73 -4.85 -3.08
N GLY A 67 -20.25 -5.89 -2.47
CA GLY A 67 -19.44 -7.01 -2.00
C GLY A 67 -18.79 -7.85 -3.10
N ASN A 68 -17.96 -8.80 -2.69
CA ASN A 68 -17.18 -9.64 -3.58
C ASN A 68 -18.03 -10.51 -4.52
N ALA A 69 -19.27 -10.85 -4.13
CA ALA A 69 -20.19 -11.60 -4.98
C ALA A 69 -20.51 -10.85 -6.29
N GLU A 70 -20.72 -9.54 -6.20
CA GLU A 70 -20.95 -8.71 -7.37
C GLU A 70 -19.71 -8.62 -8.27
N VAL A 71 -18.53 -8.50 -7.66
CA VAL A 71 -17.26 -8.46 -8.39
C VAL A 71 -17.04 -9.76 -9.13
N ALA A 72 -17.26 -10.90 -8.45
CA ALA A 72 -17.13 -12.22 -9.07
C ALA A 72 -18.06 -12.37 -10.28
N LYS A 73 -19.30 -11.91 -10.13
CA LYS A 73 -20.27 -11.95 -11.23
C LYS A 73 -19.80 -11.13 -12.43
N LYS A 74 -19.28 -9.94 -12.21
CA LYS A 74 -18.75 -9.07 -13.26
C LYS A 74 -17.52 -9.68 -13.95
N LEU A 75 -16.69 -10.41 -13.21
CA LEU A 75 -15.52 -11.09 -13.75
C LEU A 75 -15.86 -12.40 -14.44
N GLY A 76 -17.09 -12.89 -14.30
CA GLY A 76 -17.50 -14.17 -14.85
C GLY A 76 -16.92 -15.38 -14.12
N VAL A 77 -16.61 -15.23 -12.82
CA VAL A 77 -16.06 -16.30 -11.99
C VAL A 77 -16.95 -16.51 -10.77
N SER A 78 -16.77 -17.66 -10.08
CA SER A 78 -17.47 -17.90 -8.83
C SER A 78 -16.86 -17.07 -7.70
N ALA A 79 -17.65 -16.80 -6.66
CA ALA A 79 -17.16 -16.11 -5.47
C ALA A 79 -16.00 -16.87 -4.83
N ARG A 80 -16.04 -18.20 -4.87
CA ARG A 80 -14.97 -19.05 -4.35
C ARG A 80 -13.68 -18.89 -5.14
N SER A 81 -13.76 -18.81 -6.46
CA SER A 81 -12.58 -18.58 -7.32
C SER A 81 -11.97 -17.21 -7.06
N LEU A 82 -12.80 -16.17 -6.94
CA LEU A 82 -12.35 -14.83 -6.58
C LEU A 82 -11.62 -14.85 -5.24
N TYR A 83 -12.23 -15.47 -4.23
CA TYR A 83 -11.63 -15.57 -2.90
C TYR A 83 -10.28 -16.27 -2.93
N LYS A 84 -10.15 -17.37 -3.67
CA LYS A 84 -8.88 -18.10 -3.79
C LYS A 84 -7.78 -17.22 -4.38
N VAL A 85 -8.09 -16.47 -5.43
CA VAL A 85 -7.11 -15.56 -6.07
C VAL A 85 -6.69 -14.46 -5.11
N LEU A 86 -7.65 -13.84 -4.44
CA LEU A 86 -7.36 -12.78 -3.46
C LEU A 86 -6.54 -13.30 -2.28
N HIS A 87 -6.87 -14.49 -1.80
CA HIS A 87 -6.15 -15.11 -0.68
C HIS A 87 -4.71 -15.46 -1.08
N ALA A 88 -4.52 -16.03 -2.26
CA ALA A 88 -3.19 -16.35 -2.78
C ALA A 88 -2.34 -15.08 -2.96
N GLY A 89 -2.95 -13.96 -3.34
CA GLY A 89 -2.28 -12.67 -3.48
C GLY A 89 -2.16 -11.89 -2.17
N ARG A 90 -2.64 -12.44 -1.05
CA ARG A 90 -2.63 -11.80 0.27
C ARG A 90 -3.28 -10.41 0.25
N ALA A 91 -4.44 -10.32 -0.39
CA ALA A 91 -5.15 -9.04 -0.57
C ALA A 91 -5.53 -8.39 0.77
N ASP A 92 -5.93 -9.18 1.75
CA ASP A 92 -6.27 -8.68 3.09
C ASP A 92 -5.05 -8.12 3.82
N VAL A 93 -3.89 -8.75 3.70
CA VAL A 93 -2.63 -8.27 4.27
C VAL A 93 -2.25 -6.93 3.63
N HIS A 94 -2.32 -6.84 2.31
CA HIS A 94 -2.04 -5.61 1.58
C HIS A 94 -2.96 -4.47 2.02
N ARG A 95 -4.25 -4.75 2.13
CA ARG A 95 -5.24 -3.76 2.56
C ARG A 95 -4.94 -3.24 3.96
N ARG A 96 -4.60 -4.13 4.89
CA ARG A 96 -4.27 -3.75 6.27
C ARG A 96 -3.00 -2.92 6.34
N GLN A 97 -1.99 -3.24 5.55
CA GLN A 97 -0.75 -2.47 5.50
C GLN A 97 -0.99 -1.07 4.94
N LEU A 98 -1.78 -0.96 3.87
CA LEU A 98 -2.17 0.35 3.32
C LEU A 98 -2.96 1.16 4.35
N GLN A 99 -3.87 0.53 5.07
CA GLN A 99 -4.65 1.19 6.11
C GLN A 99 -3.75 1.71 7.23
N ALA A 100 -2.75 0.94 7.62
CA ALA A 100 -1.79 1.37 8.65
C ALA A 100 -1.01 2.60 8.21
N ILE A 101 -0.56 2.63 6.95
CA ILE A 101 0.14 3.79 6.39
C ILE A 101 -0.78 5.01 6.38
N ARG A 102 -2.01 4.87 5.88
CA ARG A 102 -2.96 5.98 5.82
C ARG A 102 -3.29 6.53 7.19
N SER A 103 -3.49 5.65 8.17
CA SER A 103 -3.78 6.06 9.55
C SER A 103 -2.60 6.80 10.16
N ALA A 104 -1.38 6.33 9.95
CA ALA A 104 -0.18 6.99 10.45
C ALA A 104 0.00 8.36 9.81
N LEU A 105 -0.18 8.47 8.49
CA LEU A 105 -0.06 9.75 7.78
C LEU A 105 -1.12 10.75 8.25
N ALA A 106 -2.35 10.30 8.50
CA ALA A 106 -3.41 11.16 9.02
C ALA A 106 -3.06 11.71 10.39
N GLN A 107 -2.49 10.88 11.27
CA GLN A 107 -2.03 11.33 12.58
C GLN A 107 -0.88 12.33 12.49
N PHE A 108 0.05 12.13 11.57
CA PHE A 108 1.13 13.09 11.35
C PHE A 108 0.59 14.45 10.89
N ASP A 109 -0.36 14.44 9.96
CA ASP A 109 -1.03 15.67 9.51
C ASP A 109 -1.66 16.41 10.68
N GLU A 110 -2.42 15.72 11.50
CA GLU A 110 -3.07 16.29 12.67
C GLU A 110 -2.05 16.85 13.67
N ARG A 111 -0.97 16.12 13.91
CA ARG A 111 0.06 16.47 14.88
C ARG A 111 0.91 17.67 14.46
N TYR A 112 1.24 17.77 13.16
CA TYR A 112 2.19 18.78 12.67
C TYR A 112 1.54 19.91 11.87
N PHE A 113 0.35 19.72 11.36
CA PHE A 113 -0.33 20.68 10.50
C PHE A 113 -1.75 21.03 10.94
N GLY A 114 -2.30 20.29 11.86
CA GLY A 114 -3.61 20.56 12.45
C GLY A 114 -3.52 21.49 13.64
#